data_8250156b41f6af8d4c8ffa52a0118504
#
_entry.id   8250156b41f6af8d4c8ffa52a0118504
#
_cell.length_a   1.000
_cell.length_b   1.000
_cell.length_c   1.000
_cell.angle_alpha   90.00
_cell.angle_beta   90.00
_cell.angle_gamma   90.00
#
_symmetry.space_group_name_H-M   'P 1'
#
loop_
_entity.id
_entity.type
_entity.pdbx_description
1 polymer ?
#
loop_
_entity_poly.entity_id
_entity_poly.type
_entity_poly.pdbx_seq_one_letter_code
_entity_poly.pdbx_strand_id
1 'polypeptide(L)'
;VMIVSVCVVLGFKHTIRDKVIGFGSHIQVADFMTLQQMNQYPVVMDDSMMTVLKKAPGVKHIQRFAMKEGILKTDNDFLGVGFKGVGPEFDSTFIHQNMVEGSIPKFDDKASHNQILVSQLMADKLGLKTGQRIFAYFIDNNGVRTRRFTISGIYQTNLKKFDEIMVYTDLYTAVKLNGWEEDQASGAEITVKDFNQLQTTEDYYV
;
A
#
# COMPACT_ATOMS: atom_id res chain seq x y z
N VAL A 1 5.63 -21.01 -34.64
CA VAL A 1 5.86 -19.59 -34.32
C VAL A 1 4.63 -18.97 -33.66
N MET A 2 3.38 -19.12 -34.21
CA MET A 2 2.16 -18.52 -33.60
C MET A 2 1.89 -18.99 -32.16
N ILE A 3 2.03 -20.29 -31.87
CA ILE A 3 1.77 -20.84 -30.51
C ILE A 3 2.72 -20.21 -29.47
N VAL A 4 4.00 -20.09 -29.81
CA VAL A 4 5.00 -19.47 -28.92
C VAL A 4 4.67 -18.01 -28.65
N SER A 5 4.28 -17.25 -29.71
CA SER A 5 3.88 -15.84 -29.55
C SER A 5 2.65 -15.68 -28.65
N VAL A 6 1.65 -16.54 -28.81
CA VAL A 6 0.44 -16.53 -27.95
C VAL A 6 0.80 -16.90 -26.50
N CYS A 7 1.64 -17.92 -26.28
CA CYS A 7 2.09 -18.30 -24.93
C CYS A 7 2.87 -17.16 -24.25
N VAL A 8 3.75 -16.46 -24.98
CA VAL A 8 4.51 -15.33 -24.45
C VAL A 8 3.56 -14.17 -24.08
N VAL A 9 2.60 -13.82 -24.93
CA VAL A 9 1.63 -12.76 -24.66
C VAL A 9 0.75 -13.10 -23.45
N LEU A 10 0.24 -14.33 -23.37
CA LEU A 10 -0.58 -14.76 -22.24
C LEU A 10 0.23 -14.80 -20.93
N GLY A 11 1.45 -15.35 -20.98
CA GLY A 11 2.33 -15.38 -19.82
C GLY A 11 2.68 -13.97 -19.31
N PHE A 12 2.99 -13.05 -20.21
CA PHE A 12 3.27 -11.66 -19.88
C PHE A 12 2.04 -10.96 -19.27
N LYS A 13 0.85 -11.15 -19.87
CA LYS A 13 -0.40 -10.60 -19.34
C LYS A 13 -0.70 -11.11 -17.92
N HIS A 14 -0.54 -12.41 -17.67
CA HIS A 14 -0.72 -12.99 -16.34
C HIS A 14 0.28 -12.42 -15.33
N THR A 15 1.56 -12.40 -15.66
CA THR A 15 2.61 -11.89 -14.76
C THR A 15 2.40 -10.43 -14.39
N ILE A 16 2.07 -9.56 -15.34
CA ILE A 16 1.80 -8.15 -15.07
C ILE A 16 0.55 -8.00 -14.21
N ARG A 17 -0.54 -8.69 -14.56
CA ARG A 17 -1.78 -8.65 -13.80
C ARG A 17 -1.56 -9.08 -12.36
N ASP A 18 -0.91 -10.21 -12.13
CA ASP A 18 -0.70 -10.76 -10.79
C ASP A 18 0.16 -9.83 -9.92
N LYS A 19 1.14 -9.16 -10.51
CA LYS A 19 1.94 -8.12 -9.83
C LYS A 19 1.11 -6.88 -9.47
N VAL A 20 0.32 -6.37 -10.41
CA VAL A 20 -0.53 -5.18 -10.17
C VAL A 20 -1.58 -5.49 -9.09
N ILE A 21 -2.20 -6.66 -9.13
CA ILE A 21 -3.16 -7.11 -8.13
C ILE A 21 -2.47 -7.30 -6.76
N GLY A 22 -1.27 -7.88 -6.75
CA GLY A 22 -0.48 -8.05 -5.52
C GLY A 22 -0.15 -6.73 -4.82
N PHE A 23 -0.10 -5.63 -5.57
CA PHE A 23 0.15 -4.29 -5.05
C PHE A 23 -1.10 -3.55 -4.56
N GLY A 24 -2.20 -3.65 -5.30
CA GLY A 24 -3.36 -2.78 -5.13
C GLY A 24 -4.70 -3.50 -5.09
N SER A 25 -4.73 -4.85 -5.03
CA SER A 25 -5.98 -5.62 -5.09
C SER A 25 -6.74 -5.51 -6.44
N HIS A 26 -7.96 -6.05 -6.48
CA HIS A 26 -8.80 -6.03 -7.69
C HIS A 26 -9.74 -4.82 -7.72
N ILE A 27 -10.27 -4.43 -6.55
CA ILE A 27 -11.21 -3.32 -6.37
C ILE A 27 -10.71 -2.46 -5.20
N GLN A 28 -10.81 -1.16 -5.35
CA GLN A 28 -10.61 -0.21 -4.25
C GLN A 28 -11.91 0.53 -3.99
N VAL A 29 -12.30 0.58 -2.72
CA VAL A 29 -13.39 1.42 -2.23
C VAL A 29 -12.77 2.60 -1.51
N ALA A 30 -12.98 3.80 -2.02
CA ALA A 30 -12.42 5.04 -1.49
C ALA A 30 -13.45 6.17 -1.65
N ASP A 31 -13.20 7.31 -1.01
CA ASP A 31 -14.04 8.49 -1.19
C ASP A 31 -13.95 9.01 -2.65
N PHE A 32 -15.11 9.38 -3.20
CA PHE A 32 -15.22 9.87 -4.57
C PHE A 32 -14.37 11.12 -4.84
N MET A 33 -14.24 12.00 -3.85
CA MET A 33 -13.43 13.20 -3.96
C MET A 33 -11.93 12.88 -4.05
N THR A 34 -11.48 11.77 -3.45
CA THR A 34 -10.10 11.29 -3.58
C THR A 34 -9.75 10.97 -5.03
N LEU A 35 -10.72 10.48 -5.83
CA LEU A 35 -10.52 10.19 -7.25
C LEU A 35 -10.46 11.45 -8.12
N GLN A 36 -11.09 12.53 -7.69
CA GLN A 36 -11.14 13.79 -8.44
C GLN A 36 -10.06 14.80 -8.05
N GLN A 37 -9.57 14.72 -6.83
CA GLN A 37 -8.59 15.65 -6.27
C GLN A 37 -7.35 14.88 -5.84
N MET A 38 -6.20 15.55 -5.82
CA MET A 38 -4.94 14.94 -5.33
C MET A 38 -4.91 14.78 -3.80
N ASN A 39 -5.96 15.18 -3.09
CA ASN A 39 -6.04 15.07 -1.63
C ASN A 39 -6.67 13.75 -1.22
N GLN A 40 -6.18 13.19 -0.11
CA GLN A 40 -6.79 12.01 0.51
C GLN A 40 -7.95 12.44 1.41
N TYR A 41 -9.12 11.87 1.17
CA TYR A 41 -10.31 12.08 2.01
C TYR A 41 -10.57 10.82 2.83
N PRO A 42 -10.87 10.95 4.14
CA PRO A 42 -11.10 9.81 4.99
C PRO A 42 -12.47 9.17 4.73
N VAL A 43 -12.49 7.87 4.75
CA VAL A 43 -13.72 7.05 4.76
C VAL A 43 -13.78 6.27 6.06
N VAL A 44 -14.96 6.21 6.67
CA VAL A 44 -15.17 5.38 7.86
C VAL A 44 -15.09 3.90 7.45
N MET A 45 -14.11 3.20 7.98
CA MET A 45 -13.79 1.80 7.70
C MET A 45 -13.71 1.01 9.02
N ASP A 46 -14.76 1.14 9.83
CA ASP A 46 -14.91 0.37 11.06
C ASP A 46 -15.19 -1.11 10.79
N ASP A 47 -15.21 -1.91 11.83
CA ASP A 47 -15.47 -3.36 11.72
C ASP A 47 -16.86 -3.67 11.13
N SER A 48 -17.84 -2.78 11.34
CA SER A 48 -19.20 -2.90 10.77
C SER A 48 -19.15 -2.73 9.26
N MET A 49 -18.50 -1.68 8.77
CA MET A 49 -18.32 -1.42 7.34
C MET A 49 -17.53 -2.55 6.68
N MET A 50 -16.42 -2.99 7.28
CA MET A 50 -15.63 -4.11 6.79
C MET A 50 -16.45 -5.40 6.69
N THR A 51 -17.37 -5.62 7.64
CA THR A 51 -18.29 -6.77 7.60
C THR A 51 -19.31 -6.65 6.46
N VAL A 52 -19.84 -5.46 6.21
CA VAL A 52 -20.76 -5.21 5.09
C VAL A 52 -20.04 -5.44 3.76
N LEU A 53 -18.88 -4.84 3.56
CA LEU A 53 -18.10 -4.98 2.33
C LEU A 53 -17.73 -6.46 2.06
N LYS A 54 -17.47 -7.25 3.11
CA LYS A 54 -17.14 -8.67 2.99
C LYS A 54 -18.30 -9.55 2.53
N LYS A 55 -19.55 -9.09 2.65
CA LYS A 55 -20.74 -9.83 2.22
C LYS A 55 -20.95 -9.85 0.71
N ALA A 56 -20.25 -9.00 -0.05
CA ALA A 56 -20.39 -8.98 -1.49
C ALA A 56 -20.00 -10.34 -2.12
N PRO A 57 -20.72 -10.77 -3.15
CA PRO A 57 -20.47 -12.03 -3.82
C PRO A 57 -19.06 -12.02 -4.43
N GLY A 58 -18.34 -13.15 -4.32
CA GLY A 58 -17.02 -13.29 -4.93
C GLY A 58 -15.86 -12.71 -4.14
N VAL A 59 -16.07 -12.02 -3.05
CA VAL A 59 -14.98 -11.50 -2.20
C VAL A 59 -14.17 -12.64 -1.59
N LYS A 60 -12.85 -12.57 -1.77
CA LYS A 60 -11.86 -13.47 -1.18
C LYS A 60 -11.24 -12.87 0.07
N HIS A 61 -10.78 -11.63 -0.04
CA HIS A 61 -10.07 -10.91 1.02
C HIS A 61 -10.38 -9.44 0.96
N ILE A 62 -10.35 -8.78 2.12
CA ILE A 62 -10.54 -7.34 2.24
C ILE A 62 -9.57 -6.80 3.28
N GLN A 63 -9.00 -5.64 2.99
CA GLN A 63 -8.03 -4.98 3.86
C GLN A 63 -8.15 -3.47 3.78
N ARG A 64 -7.98 -2.79 4.92
CA ARG A 64 -7.93 -1.32 4.98
C ARG A 64 -6.57 -0.82 4.56
N PHE A 65 -6.55 0.38 4.02
CA PHE A 65 -5.31 1.11 3.77
C PHE A 65 -5.49 2.61 4.03
N ALA A 66 -4.39 3.26 4.40
CA ALA A 66 -4.32 4.71 4.48
C ALA A 66 -3.08 5.19 3.74
N MET A 67 -3.27 6.17 2.85
CA MET A 67 -2.18 6.79 2.10
C MET A 67 -1.78 8.12 2.72
N LYS A 68 -0.48 8.37 2.82
CA LYS A 68 0.07 9.68 3.19
C LYS A 68 1.30 9.99 2.36
N GLU A 69 1.28 11.12 1.69
CA GLU A 69 2.47 11.61 0.99
C GLU A 69 3.49 12.17 1.98
N GLY A 70 4.76 11.94 1.69
CA GLY A 70 5.86 12.42 2.51
C GLY A 70 7.19 12.43 1.77
N ILE A 71 8.20 12.92 2.44
CA ILE A 71 9.56 13.02 1.90
C ILE A 71 10.49 12.25 2.82
N LEU A 72 11.13 11.20 2.31
CA LEU A 72 12.27 10.58 2.96
C LEU A 72 13.51 11.44 2.73
N LYS A 73 14.25 11.74 3.79
CA LYS A 73 15.45 12.59 3.70
C LYS A 73 16.61 11.97 4.44
N THR A 74 17.75 11.93 3.77
CA THR A 74 19.08 11.66 4.32
C THR A 74 19.88 12.97 4.37
N ASP A 75 21.11 12.91 4.85
CA ASP A 75 21.98 14.09 4.89
C ASP A 75 22.33 14.59 3.48
N ASN A 76 22.35 13.71 2.49
CA ASN A 76 22.86 14.00 1.14
C ASN A 76 21.75 14.09 0.07
N ASP A 77 20.59 13.46 0.29
CA ASP A 77 19.55 13.37 -0.74
C ASP A 77 18.14 13.28 -0.12
N PHE A 78 17.11 13.47 -0.94
CA PHE A 78 15.72 13.33 -0.55
C PHE A 78 14.86 12.69 -1.64
N LEU A 79 13.75 12.07 -1.25
CA LEU A 79 12.84 11.40 -2.15
C LEU A 79 11.39 11.59 -1.70
N GLY A 80 10.54 12.10 -2.60
CA GLY A 80 9.09 12.10 -2.40
C GLY A 80 8.53 10.69 -2.51
N VAL A 81 7.75 10.25 -1.53
CA VAL A 81 7.21 8.90 -1.42
C VAL A 81 5.77 8.91 -0.92
N GLY A 82 5.03 7.85 -1.24
CA GLY A 82 3.72 7.57 -0.66
C GLY A 82 3.84 6.50 0.43
N PHE A 83 3.48 6.85 1.64
CA PHE A 83 3.37 5.90 2.75
C PHE A 83 2.02 5.20 2.67
N LYS A 84 2.04 3.90 2.43
CA LYS A 84 0.87 3.02 2.51
C LYS A 84 0.83 2.37 3.88
N GLY A 85 -0.04 2.88 4.73
CA GLY A 85 -0.34 2.27 6.02
C GLY A 85 -1.31 1.12 5.84
N VAL A 86 -0.98 -0.03 6.41
CA VAL A 86 -1.78 -1.26 6.32
C VAL A 86 -1.98 -1.87 7.70
N GLY A 87 -3.14 -2.47 7.91
CA GLY A 87 -3.55 -3.09 9.17
C GLY A 87 -3.10 -4.55 9.31
N PRO A 88 -3.46 -5.18 10.44
CA PRO A 88 -3.12 -6.58 10.70
C PRO A 88 -3.77 -7.56 9.71
N GLU A 89 -4.83 -7.13 9.02
CA GLU A 89 -5.50 -7.91 7.98
C GLU A 89 -4.80 -7.90 6.63
N PHE A 90 -3.70 -7.17 6.48
CA PHE A 90 -2.98 -7.04 5.22
C PHE A 90 -2.43 -8.39 4.73
N ASP A 91 -2.75 -8.76 3.48
CA ASP A 91 -2.15 -9.92 2.82
C ASP A 91 -0.72 -9.60 2.38
N SER A 92 0.23 -9.97 3.22
CA SER A 92 1.65 -9.74 3.00
C SER A 92 2.31 -10.74 2.04
N THR A 93 1.58 -11.68 1.48
CA THR A 93 2.12 -12.77 0.63
C THR A 93 2.95 -12.22 -0.54
N PHE A 94 2.41 -11.21 -1.23
CA PHE A 94 3.10 -10.58 -2.36
C PHE A 94 4.39 -9.89 -1.93
N ILE A 95 4.34 -9.12 -0.85
CA ILE A 95 5.53 -8.44 -0.33
C ILE A 95 6.55 -9.46 0.17
N HIS A 96 6.11 -10.52 0.86
CA HIS A 96 6.99 -11.57 1.36
C HIS A 96 7.77 -12.27 0.23
N GLN A 97 7.11 -12.54 -0.89
CA GLN A 97 7.75 -13.14 -2.07
C GLN A 97 8.77 -12.20 -2.76
N ASN A 98 8.68 -10.91 -2.51
CA ASN A 98 9.51 -9.88 -3.11
C ASN A 98 10.48 -9.23 -2.11
N MET A 99 10.66 -9.80 -0.91
CA MET A 99 11.65 -9.33 0.05
C MET A 99 13.07 -9.64 -0.43
N VAL A 100 13.95 -8.63 -0.30
CA VAL A 100 15.37 -8.74 -0.62
C VAL A 100 16.20 -8.87 0.65
N GLU A 101 15.88 -8.05 1.67
CA GLU A 101 16.63 -8.01 2.93
C GLU A 101 15.70 -7.64 4.10
N GLY A 102 16.03 -8.10 5.29
CA GLY A 102 15.31 -7.79 6.53
C GLY A 102 14.02 -8.56 6.70
N SER A 103 13.03 -7.94 7.33
CA SER A 103 11.75 -8.55 7.63
C SER A 103 10.58 -7.58 7.44
N ILE A 104 9.40 -8.12 7.18
CA ILE A 104 8.16 -7.35 7.15
C ILE A 104 7.88 -6.84 8.58
N PRO A 105 7.60 -5.53 8.76
CA PRO A 105 7.25 -5.01 10.06
C PRO A 105 5.92 -5.57 10.54
N LYS A 106 5.69 -5.52 11.85
CA LYS A 106 4.37 -5.77 12.38
C LYS A 106 3.45 -4.63 11.96
N PHE A 107 2.48 -4.92 11.10
CA PHE A 107 1.44 -3.98 10.76
C PHE A 107 0.35 -3.97 11.84
N ASP A 108 -0.04 -2.78 12.27
CA ASP A 108 -0.94 -2.60 13.40
C ASP A 108 -1.90 -1.43 13.11
N ASP A 109 -3.11 -1.49 13.66
CA ASP A 109 -4.12 -0.44 13.57
C ASP A 109 -4.33 0.31 14.91
N LYS A 110 -3.64 -0.11 15.97
CA LYS A 110 -3.77 0.45 17.34
C LYS A 110 -2.49 1.09 17.87
N ALA A 111 -1.33 0.73 17.32
CA ALA A 111 -0.04 1.21 17.80
C ALA A 111 0.93 1.47 16.65
N SER A 112 1.75 2.52 16.81
CA SER A 112 2.85 2.78 15.88
C SER A 112 4.09 2.00 16.30
N HIS A 113 4.64 1.24 15.37
CA HIS A 113 5.94 0.58 15.53
C HIS A 113 7.10 1.39 14.96
N ASN A 114 6.82 2.51 14.28
CA ASN A 114 7.81 3.37 13.63
C ASN A 114 8.75 2.58 12.70
N GLN A 115 8.24 1.56 12.06
CA GLN A 115 8.96 0.72 11.12
C GLN A 115 8.40 0.92 9.72
N ILE A 116 9.30 0.86 8.72
CA ILE A 116 8.92 0.97 7.31
C ILE A 116 9.62 -0.10 6.48
N LEU A 117 8.94 -0.49 5.40
CA LEU A 117 9.55 -1.19 4.27
C LEU A 117 9.80 -0.19 3.14
N VAL A 118 10.99 -0.21 2.58
CA VAL A 118 11.35 0.59 1.42
C VAL A 118 11.71 -0.33 0.25
N SER A 119 11.63 0.17 -0.97
CA SER A 119 12.09 -0.62 -2.12
C SER A 119 13.61 -0.60 -2.25
N GLN A 120 14.14 -1.57 -3.00
CA GLN A 120 15.56 -1.60 -3.37
C GLN A 120 15.98 -0.33 -4.14
N LEU A 121 15.11 0.17 -5.03
CA LEU A 121 15.36 1.41 -5.76
C LEU A 121 15.55 2.62 -4.85
N MET A 122 14.71 2.74 -3.81
CA MET A 122 14.83 3.81 -2.81
C MET A 122 16.09 3.61 -1.96
N ALA A 123 16.36 2.36 -1.55
CA ALA A 123 17.54 2.02 -0.77
C ALA A 123 18.82 2.37 -1.50
N ASP A 124 18.93 2.02 -2.78
CA ASP A 124 20.09 2.34 -3.62
C ASP A 124 20.25 3.85 -3.80
N LYS A 125 19.15 4.56 -4.08
CA LYS A 125 19.15 6.01 -4.33
C LYS A 125 19.55 6.81 -3.09
N LEU A 126 19.04 6.45 -1.92
CA LEU A 126 19.28 7.17 -0.67
C LEU A 126 20.41 6.56 0.18
N GLY A 127 21.03 5.48 -0.27
CA GLY A 127 22.08 4.78 0.48
C GLY A 127 21.57 4.14 1.77
N LEU A 128 20.35 3.60 1.78
CA LEU A 128 19.68 3.06 2.96
C LEU A 128 20.03 1.59 3.19
N LYS A 129 20.03 1.19 4.47
CA LYS A 129 20.27 -0.19 4.90
C LYS A 129 19.20 -0.62 5.92
N THR A 130 18.91 -1.90 5.96
CA THR A 130 18.05 -2.50 7.00
C THR A 130 18.59 -2.19 8.40
N GLY A 131 17.69 -1.85 9.31
CA GLY A 131 18.01 -1.42 10.68
C GLY A 131 18.40 0.06 10.82
N GLN A 132 18.65 0.76 9.71
CA GLN A 132 18.96 2.17 9.73
C GLN A 132 17.74 3.01 10.10
N ARG A 133 17.97 4.15 10.76
CA ARG A 133 16.94 5.15 11.04
C ARG A 133 16.95 6.23 9.97
N ILE A 134 15.76 6.63 9.53
CA ILE A 134 15.56 7.71 8.56
C ILE A 134 14.48 8.67 9.04
N PHE A 135 14.62 9.94 8.67
CA PHE A 135 13.59 10.94 8.90
C PHE A 135 12.66 11.05 7.69
N ALA A 136 11.36 11.10 7.98
CA ALA A 136 10.33 11.42 7.01
C ALA A 136 9.66 12.74 7.38
N TYR A 137 9.42 13.56 6.38
CA TYR A 137 8.79 14.88 6.50
C TYR A 137 7.42 14.83 5.82
N PHE A 138 6.41 15.26 6.53
CA PHE A 138 5.03 15.31 6.06
C PHE A 138 4.59 16.76 6.10
N ILE A 139 4.17 17.27 4.94
CA ILE A 139 3.73 18.65 4.79
C ILE A 139 2.22 18.65 4.72
N ASP A 140 1.58 19.38 5.59
CA ASP A 140 0.15 19.61 5.59
C ASP A 140 -0.17 21.08 5.86
N ASN A 141 -1.45 21.46 5.86
CA ASN A 141 -1.89 22.84 6.08
C ASN A 141 -1.49 23.39 7.46
N ASN A 142 -1.15 22.54 8.41
CA ASN A 142 -0.75 22.90 9.78
C ASN A 142 0.78 22.98 9.94
N GLY A 143 1.54 22.76 8.87
CA GLY A 143 2.99 22.85 8.86
C GLY A 143 3.69 21.55 8.50
N VAL A 144 4.95 21.42 8.91
CA VAL A 144 5.80 20.27 8.62
C VAL A 144 5.90 19.40 9.86
N ARG A 145 5.46 18.15 9.73
CA ARG A 145 5.65 17.12 10.77
C ARG A 145 6.83 16.23 10.39
N THR A 146 7.70 16.01 11.35
CA THR A 146 8.84 15.10 11.15
C THR A 146 8.65 13.83 11.97
N ARG A 147 8.84 12.68 11.36
CA ARG A 147 8.89 11.38 12.04
C ARG A 147 10.16 10.64 11.72
N ARG A 148 10.65 9.90 12.70
CA ARG A 148 11.81 9.02 12.56
C ARG A 148 11.32 7.58 12.46
N PHE A 149 11.71 6.90 11.39
CA PHE A 149 11.41 5.51 11.15
C PHE A 149 12.66 4.65 11.18
N THR A 150 12.49 3.37 11.45
CA THR A 150 13.51 2.34 11.27
C THR A 150 13.15 1.51 10.05
N ILE A 151 14.11 1.29 9.17
CA ILE A 151 13.94 0.43 8.00
C ILE A 151 13.97 -1.02 8.49
N SER A 152 12.84 -1.70 8.45
CA SER A 152 12.74 -3.12 8.87
C SER A 152 13.15 -4.08 7.77
N GLY A 153 12.99 -3.68 6.52
CA GLY A 153 13.36 -4.50 5.37
C GLY A 153 13.30 -3.73 4.05
N ILE A 154 13.82 -4.39 3.03
CA ILE A 154 13.91 -3.90 1.67
C ILE A 154 13.21 -4.92 0.75
N TYR A 155 12.36 -4.43 -0.15
CA TYR A 155 11.65 -5.24 -1.12
C TYR A 155 11.95 -4.81 -2.56
N GLN A 156 11.71 -5.69 -3.54
CA GLN A 156 11.86 -5.40 -4.96
C GLN A 156 10.80 -6.13 -5.78
N THR A 157 9.81 -5.42 -6.29
CA THR A 157 8.73 -6.03 -7.09
C THR A 157 9.02 -6.07 -8.58
N ASN A 158 10.01 -5.30 -9.03
CA ASN A 158 10.31 -5.04 -10.44
C ASN A 158 9.16 -4.34 -11.19
N LEU A 159 8.28 -3.65 -10.46
CA LEU A 159 7.33 -2.67 -10.97
C LEU A 159 7.88 -1.28 -10.69
N LYS A 160 8.68 -0.76 -11.61
CA LYS A 160 9.48 0.46 -11.44
C LYS A 160 8.70 1.62 -10.81
N LYS A 161 7.50 1.94 -11.33
CA LYS A 161 6.69 3.05 -10.82
C LYS A 161 6.28 2.90 -9.35
N PHE A 162 6.01 1.67 -8.90
CA PHE A 162 5.68 1.39 -7.51
C PHE A 162 6.93 1.36 -6.63
N ASP A 163 7.99 0.70 -7.12
CA ASP A 163 9.26 0.63 -6.42
C ASP A 163 9.91 2.02 -6.25
N GLU A 164 9.57 3.01 -7.08
CA GLU A 164 10.04 4.39 -6.96
C GLU A 164 9.37 5.20 -5.86
N ILE A 165 8.10 4.88 -5.50
CA ILE A 165 7.30 5.76 -4.66
C ILE A 165 6.70 5.11 -3.42
N MET A 166 6.53 3.79 -3.37
CA MET A 166 5.74 3.15 -2.32
C MET A 166 6.59 2.72 -1.12
N VAL A 167 6.19 3.19 0.06
CA VAL A 167 6.73 2.81 1.37
C VAL A 167 5.61 2.19 2.18
N TYR A 168 5.83 1.03 2.81
CA TYR A 168 4.83 0.42 3.69
C TYR A 168 5.11 0.74 5.15
N THR A 169 4.04 1.01 5.90
CA THR A 169 4.06 1.24 7.35
C THR A 169 2.79 0.68 7.99
N ASP A 170 2.66 0.77 9.31
CA ASP A 170 1.43 0.39 10.00
C ASP A 170 0.29 1.39 9.73
N LEU A 171 -0.96 0.87 9.73
CA LEU A 171 -2.17 1.65 9.47
C LEU A 171 -2.33 2.79 10.48
N TYR A 172 -2.09 2.50 11.76
CA TYR A 172 -2.16 3.48 12.84
C TYR A 172 -1.29 4.71 12.54
N THR A 173 -0.05 4.50 12.10
CA THR A 173 0.86 5.60 11.76
C THR A 173 0.31 6.46 10.62
N ALA A 174 -0.16 5.86 9.54
CA ALA A 174 -0.68 6.60 8.40
C ALA A 174 -1.97 7.38 8.73
N VAL A 175 -2.87 6.79 9.51
CA VAL A 175 -4.09 7.44 10.01
C VAL A 175 -3.74 8.66 10.87
N LYS A 176 -2.85 8.51 11.84
CA LYS A 176 -2.41 9.62 12.71
C LYS A 176 -1.63 10.70 11.94
N LEU A 177 -0.88 10.35 10.91
CA LEU A 177 -0.21 11.33 10.03
C LEU A 177 -1.19 12.14 9.19
N ASN A 178 -2.33 11.57 8.84
CA ASN A 178 -3.42 12.29 8.18
C ASN A 178 -4.24 13.16 9.16
N GLY A 179 -4.11 12.93 10.46
CA GLY A 179 -4.92 13.59 11.49
C GLY A 179 -6.35 13.03 11.55
N TRP A 180 -6.53 11.79 11.13
CA TRP A 180 -7.81 11.09 11.10
C TRP A 180 -8.12 10.35 12.40
N GLU A 181 -9.38 9.99 12.58
CA GLU A 181 -9.84 9.16 13.69
C GLU A 181 -9.44 7.69 13.46
N GLU A 182 -9.54 6.87 14.50
CA GLU A 182 -9.07 5.48 14.48
C GLU A 182 -9.91 4.55 13.59
N ASP A 183 -11.16 4.92 13.35
CA ASP A 183 -12.10 4.21 12.47
C ASP A 183 -12.06 4.69 11.01
N GLN A 184 -11.17 5.64 10.68
CA GLN A 184 -11.03 6.23 9.36
C GLN A 184 -9.80 5.66 8.63
N ALA A 185 -9.93 5.54 7.31
CA ALA A 185 -8.88 5.10 6.40
C ALA A 185 -9.01 5.83 5.05
N SER A 186 -8.05 5.70 4.15
CA SER A 186 -8.22 6.13 2.75
C SER A 186 -9.24 5.27 2.02
N GLY A 187 -9.44 4.04 2.47
CA GLY A 187 -10.40 3.12 1.91
C GLY A 187 -10.08 1.65 2.23
N ALA A 188 -10.72 0.78 1.47
CA ALA A 188 -10.48 -0.66 1.53
C ALA A 188 -10.09 -1.22 0.17
N GLU A 189 -9.22 -2.20 0.19
CA GLU A 189 -8.80 -2.99 -0.96
C GLU A 189 -9.46 -4.36 -0.91
N ILE A 190 -10.04 -4.79 -2.02
CA ILE A 190 -10.84 -6.00 -2.12
C ILE A 190 -10.24 -6.93 -3.16
N THR A 191 -9.94 -8.15 -2.75
CA THR A 191 -9.52 -9.23 -3.64
C THR A 191 -10.68 -10.17 -3.91
N VAL A 192 -10.99 -10.43 -5.17
CA VAL A 192 -12.03 -11.40 -5.57
C VAL A 192 -11.45 -12.78 -5.78
N LYS A 193 -12.28 -13.82 -5.62
CA LYS A 193 -11.92 -15.23 -5.81
C LYS A 193 -11.63 -15.56 -7.28
N ASP A 194 -12.45 -14.99 -8.18
CA ASP A 194 -12.36 -15.21 -9.61
C ASP A 194 -12.47 -13.84 -10.32
N PHE A 195 -11.49 -13.54 -11.13
CA PHE A 195 -11.45 -12.30 -11.92
C PHE A 195 -12.66 -12.15 -12.85
N ASN A 196 -13.24 -13.25 -13.31
CA ASN A 196 -14.45 -13.21 -14.14
C ASN A 196 -15.68 -12.70 -13.38
N GLN A 197 -15.65 -12.70 -12.04
CA GLN A 197 -16.72 -12.17 -11.18
C GLN A 197 -16.47 -10.72 -10.76
N LEU A 198 -15.41 -10.08 -11.27
CA LEU A 198 -15.03 -8.73 -10.90
C LEU A 198 -16.19 -7.73 -11.07
N GLN A 199 -16.83 -7.75 -12.25
CA GLN A 199 -17.95 -6.86 -12.55
C GLN A 199 -19.14 -7.06 -11.61
N THR A 200 -19.51 -8.31 -11.33
CA THR A 200 -20.62 -8.63 -10.41
C THR A 200 -20.31 -8.18 -8.98
N THR A 201 -19.05 -8.26 -8.57
CA THR A 201 -18.63 -7.80 -7.24
C THR A 201 -18.58 -6.28 -7.17
N GLU A 202 -18.13 -5.62 -8.24
CA GLU A 202 -18.09 -4.16 -8.36
C GLU A 202 -19.50 -3.58 -8.34
N ASP A 203 -20.44 -4.13 -9.12
CA ASP A 203 -21.84 -3.69 -9.18
C ASP A 203 -22.58 -3.77 -7.82
N TYR A 204 -22.07 -4.58 -6.89
CA TYR A 204 -22.61 -4.66 -5.54
C TYR A 204 -22.28 -3.42 -4.69
N TYR A 205 -21.20 -2.71 -5.01
CA TYR A 205 -20.71 -1.56 -4.25
C TYR A 205 -21.11 -0.19 -4.85
N VAL A 206 -21.70 -0.19 -6.03
CA VAL A 206 -22.21 1.00 -6.73
C VAL A 206 -23.68 1.19 -6.43
#